data_de115bfe419c7a071ac114ad47dd11dd
#
_entry.id   de115bfe419c7a071ac114ad47dd11dd
#
_cell.length_a   1.000
_cell.length_b   1.000
_cell.length_c   1.000
_cell.angle_alpha   90.00
_cell.angle_beta   90.00
_cell.angle_gamma   90.00
#
_symmetry.space_group_name_H-M   'P 1'
#
loop_
_entity.id
_entity.type
_entity.pdbx_description
1 polymer ?
#
loop_
_entity_poly.entity_id
_entity_poly.type
_entity_poly.pdbx_seq_one_letter_code
_entity_poly.pdbx_strand_id
1 'polypeptide(L)'
;MESMDQRERKYLIDMDIGDDIDDAIALYAAMQRRFDLVGVTTVFRNTVKRANIAKKLLTLYGHGYENVPVYSGHGVPLSEKEKEYDSPPHYIPEIDSYHPDGTDPDDVVDFIIRSCRMYRSNLTIIAIGPFTNLAKALQRDTEALGLCGQISIMGGAFFKQYADWNIMCDVEAADQLFRNLNNLICLGADVTHFCAGDSLLYDALLNYTGSEPARHYLGDLCKLWQKDRPEAKLLLHDPLVVYNLAVPTLCQMEPATVAVIPDGFARGMSLNVDAYGKMWMNPSAYAEYPLKKCRVAKTVDVKKFLEMMHADFSKD
;
A
#
# COMPACT_ATOMS: atom_id res chain seq x y z
N MET A 1 26.56 -0.86 -2.87
CA MET A 1 25.55 -0.96 -1.79
C MET A 1 25.49 -2.42 -1.41
N GLU A 2 26.09 -2.78 -0.29
CA GLU A 2 26.06 -4.15 0.23
C GLU A 2 24.61 -4.56 0.42
N SER A 3 24.28 -5.79 0.02
CA SER A 3 22.97 -6.39 0.23
C SER A 3 22.78 -6.56 1.75
N MET A 4 22.03 -5.66 2.37
CA MET A 4 21.60 -5.87 3.76
C MET A 4 20.88 -7.21 3.84
N ASP A 5 21.22 -8.00 4.86
CA ASP A 5 20.57 -9.28 5.13
C ASP A 5 19.05 -9.02 5.30
N GLN A 6 18.21 -9.69 4.52
CA GLN A 6 16.75 -9.56 4.62
C GLN A 6 16.22 -9.85 6.02
N ARG A 7 16.98 -10.56 6.85
CA ARG A 7 16.64 -10.90 8.24
C ARG A 7 16.64 -9.71 9.21
N GLU A 8 17.23 -8.57 8.84
CA GLU A 8 17.26 -7.36 9.69
C GLU A 8 16.23 -6.31 9.28
N ARG A 9 15.54 -6.51 8.14
CA ARG A 9 14.55 -5.55 7.66
C ARG A 9 13.26 -5.63 8.47
N LYS A 10 12.74 -4.44 8.80
CA LYS A 10 11.46 -4.24 9.46
C LYS A 10 10.47 -3.64 8.48
N TYR A 11 9.20 -4.00 8.62
CA TYR A 11 8.16 -3.55 7.70
C TYR A 11 6.99 -2.96 8.49
N LEU A 12 6.51 -1.81 8.04
CA LEU A 12 5.26 -1.19 8.47
C LEU A 12 4.35 -1.14 7.26
N ILE A 13 3.10 -1.60 7.39
CA ILE A 13 2.12 -1.56 6.31
C ILE A 13 1.07 -0.51 6.64
N ASP A 14 0.86 0.47 5.73
CA ASP A 14 -0.23 1.45 5.75
C ASP A 14 -1.18 1.15 4.58
N MET A 15 -2.47 0.85 4.89
CA MET A 15 -3.39 0.22 3.96
C MET A 15 -4.84 0.67 4.13
N ASP A 16 -5.66 0.52 3.08
CA ASP A 16 -7.11 0.80 3.16
C ASP A 16 -7.99 -0.45 2.94
N ILE A 17 -7.55 -1.56 3.51
CA ILE A 17 -8.20 -2.88 3.45
C ILE A 17 -9.71 -2.83 3.64
N GLY A 18 -10.43 -3.54 2.78
CA GLY A 18 -11.88 -3.75 2.95
C GLY A 18 -12.76 -3.23 1.82
N ASP A 19 -12.25 -2.42 0.88
CA ASP A 19 -12.97 -1.96 -0.33
C ASP A 19 -12.61 -2.83 -1.54
N ASP A 20 -11.33 -3.08 -1.78
CA ASP A 20 -10.86 -4.10 -2.72
C ASP A 20 -10.26 -5.26 -1.94
N ILE A 21 -10.01 -6.37 -2.61
CA ILE A 21 -9.54 -7.60 -1.94
C ILE A 21 -8.01 -7.67 -1.88
N ASP A 22 -7.34 -6.91 -2.71
CA ASP A 22 -5.90 -7.02 -2.91
C ASP A 22 -5.07 -6.55 -1.71
N ASP A 23 -5.55 -5.60 -0.89
CA ASP A 23 -4.97 -5.29 0.43
C ASP A 23 -4.88 -6.54 1.33
N ALA A 24 -5.99 -7.29 1.44
CA ALA A 24 -6.02 -8.49 2.28
C ALA A 24 -5.07 -9.57 1.74
N ILE A 25 -5.00 -9.71 0.41
CA ILE A 25 -4.06 -10.61 -0.26
C ILE A 25 -2.62 -10.15 -0.01
N ALA A 26 -2.35 -8.83 -0.06
CA ALA A 26 -1.03 -8.27 0.21
C ALA A 26 -0.57 -8.51 1.65
N LEU A 27 -1.47 -8.29 2.64
CA LEU A 27 -1.17 -8.57 4.04
C LEU A 27 -0.89 -10.05 4.27
N TYR A 28 -1.72 -10.94 3.69
CA TYR A 28 -1.49 -12.38 3.77
C TYR A 28 -0.17 -12.78 3.09
N ALA A 29 0.15 -12.23 1.92
CA ALA A 29 1.40 -12.48 1.23
C ALA A 29 2.63 -12.02 2.05
N ALA A 30 2.54 -10.88 2.74
CA ALA A 30 3.61 -10.39 3.61
C ALA A 30 3.91 -11.39 4.75
N MET A 31 2.86 -11.98 5.35
CA MET A 31 3.00 -13.02 6.36
C MET A 31 3.59 -14.32 5.78
N GLN A 32 3.13 -14.79 4.63
CA GLN A 32 3.67 -15.96 3.92
C GLN A 32 5.16 -15.78 3.56
N ARG A 33 5.55 -14.56 3.21
CA ARG A 33 6.94 -14.17 2.93
C ARG A 33 7.75 -13.88 4.19
N ARG A 34 7.16 -14.06 5.37
CA ARG A 34 7.79 -13.88 6.68
C ARG A 34 8.40 -12.49 6.87
N PHE A 35 7.67 -11.46 6.44
CA PHE A 35 8.07 -10.08 6.70
C PHE A 35 7.98 -9.80 8.21
N ASP A 36 9.05 -9.24 8.78
CA ASP A 36 9.09 -8.83 10.18
C ASP A 36 8.29 -7.53 10.33
N LEU A 37 6.97 -7.68 10.55
CA LEU A 37 6.03 -6.56 10.66
C LEU A 37 6.18 -5.91 12.03
N VAL A 38 6.47 -4.63 12.06
CA VAL A 38 6.49 -3.82 13.29
C VAL A 38 5.12 -3.24 13.60
N GLY A 39 4.23 -3.18 12.63
CA GLY A 39 2.84 -2.76 12.79
C GLY A 39 2.10 -2.65 11.46
N VAL A 40 0.79 -2.57 11.58
CA VAL A 40 -0.15 -2.26 10.49
C VAL A 40 -0.94 -1.01 10.87
N THR A 41 -1.08 -0.08 9.94
CA THR A 41 -1.90 1.12 10.10
C THR A 41 -2.96 1.16 9.01
N THR A 42 -4.13 1.66 9.33
CA THR A 42 -5.20 1.80 8.35
C THR A 42 -5.49 3.26 8.05
N VAL A 43 -5.92 3.53 6.83
CA VAL A 43 -6.15 4.86 6.31
C VAL A 43 -7.44 4.91 5.51
N PHE A 44 -7.99 6.11 5.33
CA PHE A 44 -9.10 6.40 4.44
C PHE A 44 -10.46 5.80 4.86
N ARG A 45 -11.47 6.65 5.00
CA ARG A 45 -12.85 6.34 5.40
C ARG A 45 -12.93 5.73 6.81
N ASN A 46 -13.68 4.63 6.99
CA ASN A 46 -13.85 4.00 8.29
C ASN A 46 -12.64 3.15 8.68
N THR A 47 -11.60 3.81 9.17
CA THR A 47 -10.31 3.19 9.50
C THR A 47 -10.40 2.20 10.65
N VAL A 48 -11.32 2.38 11.60
CA VAL A 48 -11.53 1.43 12.71
C VAL A 48 -12.01 0.09 12.18
N LYS A 49 -12.99 0.10 11.27
CA LYS A 49 -13.51 -1.15 10.68
C LYS A 49 -12.48 -1.84 9.78
N ARG A 50 -11.65 -1.05 9.08
CA ARG A 50 -10.50 -1.57 8.32
C ARG A 50 -9.48 -2.24 9.25
N ALA A 51 -9.17 -1.60 10.37
CA ALA A 51 -8.24 -2.15 11.35
C ALA A 51 -8.74 -3.46 11.97
N ASN A 52 -10.06 -3.60 12.21
CA ASN A 52 -10.66 -4.85 12.68
C ASN A 52 -10.45 -5.99 11.66
N ILE A 53 -10.61 -5.72 10.35
CA ILE A 53 -10.36 -6.71 9.28
C ILE A 53 -8.89 -7.16 9.31
N ALA A 54 -7.95 -6.22 9.35
CA ALA A 54 -6.53 -6.51 9.40
C ALA A 54 -6.15 -7.29 10.68
N LYS A 55 -6.64 -6.86 11.85
CA LYS A 55 -6.38 -7.52 13.14
C LYS A 55 -6.89 -8.97 13.15
N LYS A 56 -8.07 -9.21 12.58
CA LYS A 56 -8.60 -10.57 12.45
C LYS A 56 -7.69 -11.44 11.57
N LEU A 57 -7.25 -10.93 10.43
CA LEU A 57 -6.38 -11.68 9.52
C LEU A 57 -5.05 -12.06 10.19
N LEU A 58 -4.40 -11.10 10.85
CA LEU A 58 -3.17 -11.33 11.61
C LEU A 58 -3.37 -12.36 12.74
N THR A 59 -4.48 -12.24 13.49
CA THR A 59 -4.79 -13.13 14.60
C THR A 59 -5.04 -14.57 14.13
N LEU A 60 -5.78 -14.74 13.06
CA LEU A 60 -6.09 -16.06 12.49
C LEU A 60 -4.87 -16.70 11.83
N TYR A 61 -3.94 -15.91 11.32
CA TYR A 61 -2.68 -16.42 10.77
C TYR A 61 -1.77 -16.97 11.88
N GLY A 62 -1.72 -16.32 13.04
CA GLY A 62 -0.89 -16.76 14.16
C GLY A 62 0.61 -16.58 13.89
N HIS A 63 1.42 -17.54 14.33
CA HIS A 63 2.87 -17.58 14.11
C HIS A 63 3.64 -16.34 14.61
N GLY A 64 3.09 -15.64 15.62
CA GLY A 64 3.63 -14.40 16.16
C GLY A 64 3.00 -13.14 15.58
N TYR A 65 2.31 -13.23 14.43
CA TYR A 65 1.65 -12.07 13.80
C TYR A 65 0.42 -11.58 14.57
N GLU A 66 -0.20 -12.41 15.40
CA GLU A 66 -1.25 -12.00 16.33
C GLU A 66 -0.82 -10.90 17.31
N ASN A 67 0.49 -10.76 17.54
CA ASN A 67 1.09 -9.75 18.40
C ASN A 67 1.49 -8.47 17.64
N VAL A 68 1.36 -8.44 16.32
CA VAL A 68 1.63 -7.23 15.53
C VAL A 68 0.57 -6.19 15.87
N PRO A 69 0.98 -4.97 16.30
CA PRO A 69 0.03 -3.92 16.61
C PRO A 69 -0.66 -3.41 15.36
N VAL A 70 -1.97 -3.13 15.49
CA VAL A 70 -2.80 -2.54 14.44
C VAL A 70 -3.38 -1.24 14.94
N TYR A 71 -3.17 -0.15 14.21
CA TYR A 71 -3.67 1.17 14.55
C TYR A 71 -4.65 1.69 13.49
N SER A 72 -5.72 2.29 13.94
CA SER A 72 -6.70 2.99 13.11
C SER A 72 -6.28 4.44 12.90
N GLY A 73 -5.89 4.80 11.68
CA GLY A 73 -5.38 6.13 11.35
C GLY A 73 -6.43 7.10 10.81
N HIS A 74 -5.96 8.07 10.02
CA HIS A 74 -6.81 9.12 9.48
C HIS A 74 -7.78 8.60 8.41
N GLY A 75 -9.07 8.80 8.65
CA GLY A 75 -10.14 8.45 7.72
C GLY A 75 -10.42 9.52 6.66
N VAL A 76 -10.08 10.77 6.96
CA VAL A 76 -10.41 11.95 6.15
C VAL A 76 -9.17 12.45 5.41
N PRO A 77 -9.22 12.60 4.08
CA PRO A 77 -8.16 13.21 3.28
C PRO A 77 -7.81 14.63 3.75
N LEU A 78 -6.59 15.09 3.47
CA LEU A 78 -6.10 16.40 3.93
C LEU A 78 -6.95 17.58 3.49
N SER A 79 -7.53 17.51 2.29
CA SER A 79 -8.34 18.58 1.71
C SER A 79 -9.82 18.51 2.05
N GLU A 80 -10.27 17.45 2.72
CA GLU A 80 -11.68 17.25 3.06
C GLU A 80 -11.98 17.65 4.49
N LYS A 81 -13.29 17.89 4.75
CA LYS A 81 -13.79 18.09 6.12
C LYS A 81 -14.12 16.76 6.75
N GLU A 82 -13.99 16.71 8.07
CA GLU A 82 -14.38 15.55 8.86
C GLU A 82 -15.83 15.15 8.60
N LYS A 83 -16.06 13.87 8.38
CA LYS A 83 -17.37 13.27 8.14
C LYS A 83 -17.37 11.82 8.61
N GLU A 84 -18.53 11.27 8.88
CA GLU A 84 -18.69 9.85 9.13
C GLU A 84 -18.68 9.06 7.81
N TYR A 85 -18.14 7.87 7.89
CA TYR A 85 -18.10 6.93 6.76
C TYR A 85 -18.72 5.60 7.15
N ASP A 86 -19.44 5.01 6.20
CA ASP A 86 -19.95 3.65 6.32
C ASP A 86 -18.81 2.63 6.49
N SER A 87 -19.18 1.45 6.98
CA SER A 87 -18.25 0.32 7.01
C SER A 87 -17.82 -0.07 5.60
N PRO A 88 -16.57 -0.51 5.41
CA PRO A 88 -16.14 -1.01 4.12
C PRO A 88 -16.93 -2.25 3.70
N PRO A 89 -17.09 -2.54 2.39
CA PRO A 89 -17.92 -3.64 1.89
C PRO A 89 -17.55 -5.02 2.44
N HIS A 90 -16.29 -5.26 2.75
CA HIS A 90 -15.82 -6.55 3.30
C HIS A 90 -15.98 -6.65 4.82
N TYR A 91 -16.53 -5.63 5.45
CA TYR A 91 -16.79 -5.67 6.87
C TYR A 91 -18.10 -6.39 7.17
N ILE A 92 -18.05 -7.32 8.11
CA ILE A 92 -19.22 -8.01 8.68
C ILE A 92 -19.20 -7.88 10.21
N PRO A 93 -20.35 -7.84 10.90
CA PRO A 93 -20.41 -7.59 12.35
C PRO A 93 -19.62 -8.57 13.22
N GLU A 94 -19.41 -9.78 12.76
CA GLU A 94 -18.60 -10.82 13.43
C GLU A 94 -17.13 -10.42 13.59
N ILE A 95 -16.68 -9.40 12.85
CA ILE A 95 -15.33 -8.83 12.95
C ILE A 95 -15.19 -7.87 14.14
N ASP A 96 -16.31 -7.40 14.74
CA ASP A 96 -16.30 -6.45 15.86
C ASP A 96 -15.57 -6.95 17.12
N SER A 97 -15.35 -8.25 17.25
CA SER A 97 -14.55 -8.82 18.35
C SER A 97 -13.05 -8.61 18.21
N TYR A 98 -12.60 -8.18 17.04
CA TYR A 98 -11.18 -7.89 16.74
C TYR A 98 -10.98 -6.38 16.77
N HIS A 99 -10.28 -5.89 17.77
CA HIS A 99 -10.10 -4.44 17.98
C HIS A 99 -8.67 -4.03 17.61
N PRO A 100 -8.49 -2.82 17.03
CA PRO A 100 -7.17 -2.23 16.87
C PRO A 100 -6.54 -1.94 18.25
N ASP A 101 -5.22 -1.85 18.28
CA ASP A 101 -4.45 -1.52 19.48
C ASP A 101 -4.50 -0.01 19.82
N GLY A 102 -4.94 0.82 18.86
CA GLY A 102 -5.22 2.25 19.03
C GLY A 102 -6.19 2.76 17.97
N THR A 103 -7.05 3.69 18.38
CA THR A 103 -8.09 4.31 17.53
C THR A 103 -7.94 5.82 17.39
N ASP A 104 -7.01 6.44 18.12
CA ASP A 104 -6.69 7.85 17.91
C ASP A 104 -5.81 7.97 16.66
N PRO A 105 -6.23 8.71 15.62
CA PRO A 105 -5.45 8.91 14.42
C PRO A 105 -4.07 9.54 14.67
N ASP A 106 -3.91 10.33 15.73
CA ASP A 106 -2.64 10.91 16.13
C ASP A 106 -1.66 9.87 16.66
N ASP A 107 -2.14 8.78 17.28
CA ASP A 107 -1.30 7.65 17.70
C ASP A 107 -0.63 6.97 16.49
N VAL A 108 -1.32 6.90 15.34
CA VAL A 108 -0.75 6.38 14.09
C VAL A 108 0.41 7.24 13.60
N VAL A 109 0.23 8.56 13.62
CA VAL A 109 1.27 9.52 13.20
C VAL A 109 2.50 9.36 14.09
N ASP A 110 2.31 9.29 15.40
CA ASP A 110 3.39 9.10 16.36
C ASP A 110 4.04 7.71 16.22
N PHE A 111 3.25 6.68 15.94
CA PHE A 111 3.77 5.33 15.70
C PHE A 111 4.65 5.27 14.46
N ILE A 112 4.24 5.89 13.34
CA ILE A 112 5.04 5.97 12.11
C ILE A 112 6.35 6.71 12.40
N ILE A 113 6.29 7.89 13.03
CA ILE A 113 7.48 8.68 13.35
C ILE A 113 8.45 7.91 14.26
N ARG A 114 7.95 7.29 15.34
CA ARG A 114 8.76 6.47 16.24
C ARG A 114 9.42 5.30 15.52
N SER A 115 8.68 4.62 14.65
CA SER A 115 9.21 3.50 13.87
C SER A 115 10.33 3.94 12.92
N CYS A 116 10.15 5.08 12.22
CA CYS A 116 11.17 5.66 11.37
C CYS A 116 12.46 6.02 12.15
N ARG A 117 12.31 6.64 13.31
CA ARG A 117 13.44 7.02 14.15
C ARG A 117 14.14 5.83 14.79
N MET A 118 13.39 4.79 15.16
CA MET A 118 13.90 3.59 15.82
C MET A 118 14.66 2.69 14.84
N TYR A 119 14.03 2.36 13.71
CA TYR A 119 14.58 1.37 12.77
C TYR A 119 15.37 1.97 11.61
N ARG A 120 15.18 3.28 11.32
CA ARG A 120 15.95 4.04 10.33
C ARG A 120 16.05 3.31 8.98
N SER A 121 17.25 3.16 8.43
CA SER A 121 17.49 2.48 7.15
C SER A 121 17.02 1.02 7.11
N ASN A 122 16.77 0.40 8.25
CA ASN A 122 16.23 -0.96 8.33
C ASN A 122 14.70 -1.00 8.17
N LEU A 123 14.01 0.15 8.28
CA LEU A 123 12.56 0.21 8.06
C LEU A 123 12.22 0.36 6.57
N THR A 124 11.32 -0.47 6.12
CA THR A 124 10.57 -0.28 4.87
C THR A 124 9.11 0.00 5.22
N ILE A 125 8.56 1.12 4.77
CA ILE A 125 7.13 1.38 4.82
C ILE A 125 6.51 0.88 3.53
N ILE A 126 5.43 0.11 3.63
CA ILE A 126 4.59 -0.35 2.53
C ILE A 126 3.30 0.44 2.61
N ALA A 127 3.11 1.42 1.71
CA ALA A 127 1.92 2.26 1.67
C ALA A 127 1.09 1.87 0.44
N ILE A 128 -0.02 1.19 0.69
CA ILE A 128 -0.89 0.61 -0.34
C ILE A 128 -2.31 1.19 -0.32
N GLY A 129 -2.59 2.12 0.59
CA GLY A 129 -3.76 3.00 0.59
C GLY A 129 -3.40 4.46 0.27
N PRO A 130 -4.34 5.40 0.40
CA PRO A 130 -4.10 6.84 0.31
C PRO A 130 -3.07 7.31 1.34
N PHE A 131 -2.25 8.31 1.00
CA PHE A 131 -1.04 8.64 1.77
C PHE A 131 -1.26 9.60 2.94
N THR A 132 -2.48 9.76 3.42
CA THR A 132 -2.87 10.72 4.47
C THR A 132 -2.06 10.55 5.76
N ASN A 133 -1.90 9.31 6.26
CA ASN A 133 -1.11 9.04 7.48
C ASN A 133 0.35 9.47 7.32
N LEU A 134 0.96 9.14 6.17
CA LEU A 134 2.35 9.50 5.89
C LEU A 134 2.53 11.02 5.75
N ALA A 135 1.59 11.69 5.09
CA ALA A 135 1.63 13.15 4.97
C ALA A 135 1.48 13.84 6.33
N LYS A 136 0.62 13.35 7.19
CA LYS A 136 0.49 13.83 8.58
C LYS A 136 1.78 13.61 9.37
N ALA A 137 2.42 12.45 9.20
CA ALA A 137 3.72 12.19 9.82
C ALA A 137 4.79 13.16 9.29
N LEU A 138 4.82 13.43 8.00
CA LEU A 138 5.73 14.40 7.38
C LEU A 138 5.48 15.84 7.87
N GLN A 139 4.22 16.24 8.04
CA GLN A 139 3.87 17.56 8.60
C GLN A 139 4.30 17.71 10.05
N ARG A 140 4.20 16.66 10.86
CA ARG A 140 4.59 16.67 12.28
C ARG A 140 6.10 16.57 12.47
N ASP A 141 6.79 15.79 11.63
CA ASP A 141 8.23 15.56 11.66
C ASP A 141 8.78 15.42 10.24
N THR A 142 9.28 16.53 9.70
CA THR A 142 9.74 16.65 8.30
C THR A 142 10.93 15.74 7.96
N GLU A 143 11.65 15.22 8.96
CA GLU A 143 12.83 14.38 8.75
C GLU A 143 12.53 12.88 8.89
N ALA A 144 11.53 12.51 9.70
CA ALA A 144 11.34 11.14 10.13
C ALA A 144 11.24 10.16 8.95
N LEU A 145 10.35 10.43 7.98
CA LEU A 145 10.13 9.56 6.82
C LEU A 145 11.38 9.42 5.93
N GLY A 146 12.23 10.46 5.88
CA GLY A 146 13.50 10.41 5.16
C GLY A 146 14.56 9.50 5.80
N LEU A 147 14.38 9.11 7.06
CA LEU A 147 15.28 8.18 7.75
C LEU A 147 15.06 6.72 7.36
N CYS A 148 13.89 6.38 6.85
CA CYS A 148 13.57 5.01 6.42
C CYS A 148 14.45 4.60 5.24
N GLY A 149 14.75 3.30 5.15
CA GLY A 149 15.48 2.74 4.02
C GLY A 149 14.75 2.96 2.70
N GLN A 150 13.43 2.76 2.71
CA GLN A 150 12.55 3.09 1.58
C GLN A 150 11.08 3.14 2.00
N ILE A 151 10.28 3.83 1.20
CA ILE A 151 8.82 3.83 1.27
C ILE A 151 8.31 3.29 -0.07
N SER A 152 7.80 2.06 -0.05
CA SER A 152 7.25 1.40 -1.24
C SER A 152 5.77 1.67 -1.32
N ILE A 153 5.33 2.37 -2.37
CA ILE A 153 3.93 2.76 -2.56
C ILE A 153 3.29 2.00 -3.73
N MET A 154 2.03 1.61 -3.56
CA MET A 154 1.12 1.40 -4.66
C MET A 154 0.39 2.71 -4.93
N GLY A 155 0.59 3.27 -6.12
CA GLY A 155 -0.08 4.51 -6.51
C GLY A 155 0.62 5.22 -7.66
N GLY A 156 -0.18 5.99 -8.38
CA GLY A 156 0.25 6.75 -9.53
C GLY A 156 0.17 6.00 -10.86
N ALA A 157 0.38 6.76 -11.93
CA ALA A 157 0.54 6.26 -13.30
C ALA A 157 1.60 7.14 -13.98
N PHE A 158 2.80 6.59 -14.19
CA PHE A 158 3.99 7.38 -14.53
C PHE A 158 4.30 7.37 -16.02
N PHE A 159 3.71 6.45 -16.77
CA PHE A 159 3.89 6.27 -18.21
C PHE A 159 2.57 6.28 -18.99
N LYS A 160 1.45 6.45 -18.28
CA LYS A 160 0.09 6.60 -18.86
C LYS A 160 -0.58 7.83 -18.25
N GLN A 161 -1.57 8.37 -18.97
CA GLN A 161 -2.23 9.61 -18.57
C GLN A 161 -3.60 9.31 -17.94
N TYR A 162 -3.60 8.89 -16.69
CA TYR A 162 -4.79 8.81 -15.85
C TYR A 162 -4.44 9.02 -14.38
N ALA A 163 -5.43 9.34 -13.58
CA ALA A 163 -5.27 9.46 -12.15
C ALA A 163 -5.50 8.11 -11.47
N ASP A 164 -4.58 7.72 -10.60
CA ASP A 164 -4.67 6.51 -9.79
C ASP A 164 -5.56 6.75 -8.57
N TRP A 165 -6.23 5.70 -8.09
CA TRP A 165 -7.17 5.78 -6.98
C TRP A 165 -6.54 6.29 -5.68
N ASN A 166 -5.41 5.73 -5.26
CA ASN A 166 -4.75 6.10 -4.00
C ASN A 166 -4.31 7.57 -4.00
N ILE A 167 -3.80 8.07 -5.13
CA ILE A 167 -3.48 9.48 -5.29
C ILE A 167 -4.76 10.33 -5.34
N MET A 168 -5.78 9.91 -6.08
CA MET A 168 -7.04 10.67 -6.18
C MET A 168 -7.76 10.83 -4.85
N CYS A 169 -7.68 9.82 -3.99
CA CYS A 169 -8.30 9.87 -2.67
C CYS A 169 -7.67 10.89 -1.73
N ASP A 170 -6.38 11.22 -1.90
CA ASP A 170 -5.73 12.32 -1.18
C ASP A 170 -4.58 12.92 -2.01
N VAL A 171 -4.95 13.80 -2.94
CA VAL A 171 -4.00 14.43 -3.87
C VAL A 171 -2.97 15.28 -3.14
N GLU A 172 -3.40 15.98 -2.09
CA GLU A 172 -2.55 16.86 -1.29
C GLU A 172 -1.51 16.05 -0.49
N ALA A 173 -1.89 14.89 0.03
CA ALA A 173 -0.96 13.99 0.70
C ALA A 173 0.07 13.44 -0.29
N ALA A 174 -0.38 12.98 -1.45
CA ALA A 174 0.53 12.49 -2.50
C ALA A 174 1.51 13.58 -2.96
N ASP A 175 1.05 14.80 -3.22
CA ASP A 175 1.90 15.94 -3.60
C ASP A 175 2.99 16.20 -2.55
N GLN A 176 2.63 16.20 -1.26
CA GLN A 176 3.59 16.40 -0.19
C GLN A 176 4.68 15.33 -0.16
N LEU A 177 4.33 14.06 -0.36
CA LEU A 177 5.31 12.98 -0.39
C LEU A 177 6.30 13.14 -1.55
N PHE A 178 5.81 13.34 -2.77
CA PHE A 178 6.67 13.46 -3.95
C PHE A 178 7.57 14.71 -3.93
N ARG A 179 7.14 15.78 -3.26
CA ARG A 179 7.94 17.00 -3.11
C ARG A 179 9.02 16.90 -2.04
N ASN A 180 8.84 16.07 -1.02
CA ASN A 180 9.70 16.10 0.15
C ASN A 180 10.57 14.83 0.31
N LEU A 181 10.18 13.70 -0.26
CA LEU A 181 10.86 12.42 -0.04
C LEU A 181 11.63 11.96 -1.29
N ASN A 182 12.85 11.45 -1.06
CA ASN A 182 13.72 10.90 -2.11
C ASN A 182 13.93 9.39 -2.02
N ASN A 183 13.26 8.73 -1.06
CA ASN A 183 13.31 7.30 -0.81
C ASN A 183 12.03 6.56 -1.24
N LEU A 184 11.22 7.19 -2.10
CA LEU A 184 10.01 6.56 -2.66
C LEU A 184 10.36 5.54 -3.73
N ILE A 185 9.73 4.38 -3.64
CA ILE A 185 9.72 3.29 -4.64
C ILE A 185 8.27 3.09 -5.06
N CYS A 186 7.94 3.47 -6.29
CA CYS A 186 6.56 3.59 -6.72
C CYS A 186 6.20 2.49 -7.73
N LEU A 187 5.18 1.70 -7.42
CA LEU A 187 4.58 0.72 -8.31
C LEU A 187 3.22 1.28 -8.76
N GLY A 188 3.22 1.93 -9.92
CA GLY A 188 2.03 2.61 -10.45
C GLY A 188 1.04 1.65 -11.09
N ALA A 189 -0.20 2.12 -11.24
CA ALA A 189 -1.26 1.37 -11.89
C ALA A 189 -0.95 1.03 -13.37
N ASP A 190 -0.01 1.75 -13.97
CA ASP A 190 0.48 1.46 -15.32
C ASP A 190 1.32 0.17 -15.44
N VAL A 191 1.79 -0.38 -14.33
CA VAL A 191 2.38 -1.73 -14.28
C VAL A 191 1.50 -2.72 -13.52
N THR A 192 0.82 -2.31 -12.45
CA THR A 192 0.02 -3.22 -11.63
C THR A 192 -1.24 -3.72 -12.34
N HIS A 193 -1.80 -2.95 -13.30
CA HIS A 193 -2.91 -3.39 -14.16
C HIS A 193 -2.62 -4.65 -15.00
N PHE A 194 -1.36 -5.00 -15.20
CA PHE A 194 -0.99 -6.24 -15.87
C PHE A 194 -1.00 -7.46 -14.93
N CYS A 195 -1.05 -7.23 -13.62
CA CYS A 195 -1.02 -8.25 -12.59
C CYS A 195 -2.44 -8.73 -12.26
N ALA A 196 -3.08 -9.40 -13.20
CA ALA A 196 -4.40 -10.01 -13.00
C ALA A 196 -4.23 -11.46 -12.51
N GLY A 197 -4.99 -11.84 -11.47
CA GLY A 197 -5.10 -13.21 -11.02
C GLY A 197 -5.71 -14.08 -12.13
N ASP A 198 -5.18 -15.27 -12.30
CA ASP A 198 -5.70 -16.28 -13.22
C ASP A 198 -6.70 -17.22 -12.52
N SER A 199 -7.30 -18.13 -13.28
CA SER A 199 -8.28 -19.08 -12.75
C SER A 199 -7.73 -19.98 -11.64
N LEU A 200 -6.45 -20.32 -11.70
CA LEU A 200 -5.80 -21.16 -10.68
C LEU A 200 -5.69 -20.42 -9.35
N LEU A 201 -5.32 -19.14 -9.37
CA LEU A 201 -5.27 -18.32 -8.16
C LEU A 201 -6.66 -18.06 -7.59
N TYR A 202 -7.66 -17.82 -8.47
CA TYR A 202 -9.05 -17.72 -8.04
C TYR A 202 -9.53 -18.98 -7.32
N ASP A 203 -9.25 -20.14 -7.89
CA ASP A 203 -9.62 -21.42 -7.28
C ASP A 203 -8.93 -21.59 -5.92
N ALA A 204 -7.64 -21.32 -5.84
CA ALA A 204 -6.89 -21.38 -4.60
C ALA A 204 -7.42 -20.44 -3.51
N LEU A 205 -7.94 -19.26 -3.86
CA LEU A 205 -8.53 -18.30 -2.93
C LEU A 205 -9.94 -18.69 -2.48
N LEU A 206 -10.81 -19.10 -3.42
CA LEU A 206 -12.24 -19.30 -3.16
C LEU A 206 -12.57 -20.70 -2.63
N ASN A 207 -11.81 -21.71 -3.01
CA ASN A 207 -12.09 -23.11 -2.78
C ASN A 207 -11.04 -23.79 -1.87
N TYR A 208 -10.38 -23.02 -1.03
CA TYR A 208 -9.43 -23.58 -0.08
C TYR A 208 -10.11 -24.55 0.89
N THR A 209 -9.57 -25.76 1.02
CA THR A 209 -10.09 -26.84 1.86
C THR A 209 -9.14 -27.30 2.96
N GLY A 210 -7.96 -26.68 3.08
CA GLY A 210 -6.99 -26.97 4.12
C GLY A 210 -7.45 -26.48 5.50
N SER A 211 -6.57 -26.49 6.48
CA SER A 211 -6.92 -26.23 7.89
C SER A 211 -6.52 -24.83 8.39
N GLU A 212 -5.90 -23.98 7.58
CA GLU A 212 -5.42 -22.68 8.03
C GLU A 212 -6.56 -21.65 8.16
N PRO A 213 -6.85 -21.13 9.38
CA PRO A 213 -7.98 -20.23 9.59
C PRO A 213 -7.90 -18.92 8.81
N ALA A 214 -6.68 -18.36 8.65
CA ALA A 214 -6.48 -17.12 7.90
C ALA A 214 -6.82 -17.30 6.42
N ARG A 215 -6.53 -18.46 5.83
CA ARG A 215 -6.87 -18.81 4.44
C ARG A 215 -8.38 -18.89 4.23
N HIS A 216 -9.09 -19.53 5.17
CA HIS A 216 -10.56 -19.55 5.14
C HIS A 216 -11.14 -18.15 5.20
N TYR A 217 -10.63 -17.32 6.12
CA TYR A 217 -11.10 -15.95 6.24
C TYR A 217 -10.79 -15.10 4.98
N LEU A 218 -9.60 -15.25 4.40
CA LEU A 218 -9.27 -14.61 3.13
C LEU A 218 -10.21 -15.06 2.00
N GLY A 219 -10.53 -16.35 1.94
CA GLY A 219 -11.53 -16.89 0.99
C GLY A 219 -12.92 -16.28 1.18
N ASP A 220 -13.34 -16.06 2.42
CA ASP A 220 -14.63 -15.42 2.72
C ASP A 220 -14.64 -13.94 2.31
N LEU A 221 -13.54 -13.20 2.52
CA LEU A 221 -13.37 -11.84 1.99
C LEU A 221 -13.43 -11.81 0.46
N CYS A 222 -12.77 -12.77 -0.21
CA CYS A 222 -12.83 -12.91 -1.68
C CYS A 222 -14.25 -13.17 -2.17
N LYS A 223 -15.04 -14.00 -1.48
CA LYS A 223 -16.45 -14.25 -1.83
C LYS A 223 -17.31 -12.99 -1.67
N LEU A 224 -17.10 -12.22 -0.60
CA LEU A 224 -17.78 -10.92 -0.40
C LEU A 224 -17.47 -9.96 -1.55
N TRP A 225 -16.17 -9.79 -1.86
CA TRP A 225 -15.71 -8.96 -2.97
C TRP A 225 -16.33 -9.39 -4.31
N GLN A 226 -16.32 -10.68 -4.63
CA GLN A 226 -16.88 -11.20 -5.87
C GLN A 226 -18.39 -11.02 -5.97
N LYS A 227 -19.11 -11.13 -4.83
CA LYS A 227 -20.56 -10.91 -4.79
C LYS A 227 -20.92 -9.47 -5.19
N ASP A 228 -20.15 -8.50 -4.73
CA ASP A 228 -20.38 -7.09 -5.02
C ASP A 228 -19.87 -6.68 -6.41
N ARG A 229 -18.91 -7.43 -6.96
CA ARG A 229 -18.21 -7.13 -8.23
C ARG A 229 -18.09 -8.40 -9.11
N PRO A 230 -19.20 -9.03 -9.54
CA PRO A 230 -19.17 -10.35 -10.19
C PRO A 230 -18.39 -10.37 -11.52
N GLU A 231 -18.30 -9.23 -12.20
CA GLU A 231 -17.61 -9.11 -13.50
C GLU A 231 -16.18 -8.52 -13.35
N ALA A 232 -15.75 -8.20 -12.13
CA ALA A 232 -14.44 -7.61 -11.91
C ALA A 232 -13.32 -8.65 -12.08
N LYS A 233 -12.22 -8.22 -12.69
CA LYS A 233 -10.98 -8.99 -12.68
C LYS A 233 -10.29 -8.78 -11.34
N LEU A 234 -9.74 -9.84 -10.79
CA LEU A 234 -8.88 -9.76 -9.63
C LEU A 234 -7.55 -9.11 -10.03
N LEU A 235 -7.45 -7.80 -9.85
CA LEU A 235 -6.22 -7.07 -10.06
C LEU A 235 -5.40 -7.07 -8.77
N LEU A 236 -4.13 -7.41 -8.87
CA LEU A 236 -3.24 -7.64 -7.74
C LEU A 236 -2.27 -6.45 -7.60
N HIS A 237 -2.86 -5.25 -7.39
CA HIS A 237 -2.09 -4.00 -7.30
C HIS A 237 -1.15 -4.05 -6.10
N ASP A 238 -1.66 -4.24 -4.93
CA ASP A 238 -0.96 -4.20 -3.65
C ASP A 238 -0.05 -5.41 -3.42
N PRO A 239 -0.46 -6.64 -3.77
CA PRO A 239 0.43 -7.79 -3.69
C PRO A 239 1.72 -7.60 -4.48
N LEU A 240 1.69 -6.90 -5.62
CA LEU A 240 2.89 -6.64 -6.40
C LEU A 240 3.95 -5.87 -5.59
N VAL A 241 3.54 -4.95 -4.71
CA VAL A 241 4.47 -4.21 -3.83
C VAL A 241 5.20 -5.18 -2.91
N VAL A 242 4.47 -6.08 -2.26
CA VAL A 242 5.03 -7.09 -1.34
C VAL A 242 5.98 -8.03 -2.07
N TYR A 243 5.58 -8.54 -3.24
CA TYR A 243 6.40 -9.47 -4.01
C TYR A 243 7.65 -8.79 -4.61
N ASN A 244 7.56 -7.52 -5.01
CA ASN A 244 8.73 -6.77 -5.47
C ASN A 244 9.73 -6.49 -4.34
N LEU A 245 9.27 -6.35 -3.09
CA LEU A 245 10.16 -6.25 -1.92
C LEU A 245 10.86 -7.58 -1.63
N ALA A 246 10.16 -8.70 -1.78
CA ALA A 246 10.73 -10.04 -1.62
C ALA A 246 11.73 -10.38 -2.75
N VAL A 247 11.43 -9.94 -3.98
CA VAL A 247 12.26 -10.18 -5.18
C VAL A 247 12.42 -8.87 -5.96
N PRO A 248 13.42 -8.03 -5.63
CA PRO A 248 13.58 -6.68 -6.21
C PRO A 248 13.83 -6.64 -7.73
N THR A 249 14.05 -7.80 -8.36
CA THR A 249 14.19 -7.94 -9.82
C THR A 249 12.86 -8.21 -10.52
N LEU A 250 11.75 -8.28 -9.79
CA LEU A 250 10.42 -8.53 -10.35
C LEU A 250 9.95 -7.38 -11.23
N CYS A 251 10.23 -6.15 -10.80
CA CYS A 251 9.96 -4.95 -11.57
C CYS A 251 11.25 -4.30 -12.06
N GLN A 252 11.26 -3.83 -13.30
CA GLN A 252 12.31 -2.95 -13.79
C GLN A 252 12.02 -1.52 -13.30
N MET A 253 12.90 -1.00 -12.45
CA MET A 253 12.75 0.30 -11.85
C MET A 253 13.58 1.37 -12.58
N GLU A 254 12.99 2.53 -12.85
CA GLU A 254 13.70 3.70 -13.41
C GLU A 254 13.69 4.87 -12.42
N PRO A 255 14.74 5.71 -12.40
CA PRO A 255 14.69 6.98 -11.67
C PRO A 255 13.68 7.91 -12.35
N ALA A 256 12.92 8.65 -11.55
CA ALA A 256 11.94 9.60 -12.04
C ALA A 256 11.83 10.81 -11.12
N THR A 257 11.44 11.93 -11.69
CA THR A 257 10.95 13.11 -10.97
C THR A 257 9.46 13.20 -11.24
N VAL A 258 8.65 13.14 -10.19
CA VAL A 258 7.18 13.06 -10.32
C VAL A 258 6.54 14.31 -9.75
N ALA A 259 5.64 14.93 -10.53
CA ALA A 259 4.73 15.98 -10.11
C ALA A 259 3.31 15.42 -10.00
N VAL A 260 2.64 15.69 -8.90
CA VAL A 260 1.21 15.40 -8.74
C VAL A 260 0.42 16.66 -9.14
N ILE A 261 -0.60 16.51 -9.99
CA ILE A 261 -1.41 17.65 -10.43
C ILE A 261 -2.45 17.95 -9.34
N PRO A 262 -2.36 19.15 -8.70
CA PRO A 262 -3.15 19.41 -7.48
C PRO A 262 -4.60 19.80 -7.77
N ASP A 263 -4.92 20.34 -8.96
CA ASP A 263 -6.25 20.85 -9.27
C ASP A 263 -6.62 20.74 -10.76
N GLY A 264 -7.82 21.23 -11.07
CA GLY A 264 -8.35 21.27 -12.42
C GLY A 264 -8.70 19.90 -12.99
N PHE A 265 -8.85 19.84 -14.30
CA PHE A 265 -9.28 18.67 -15.06
C PHE A 265 -8.37 17.45 -14.87
N ALA A 266 -7.08 17.67 -14.65
CA ALA A 266 -6.08 16.61 -14.48
C ALA A 266 -5.72 16.33 -13.00
N ARG A 267 -6.52 16.80 -12.04
CA ARG A 267 -6.27 16.62 -10.61
C ARG A 267 -6.07 15.14 -10.27
N GLY A 268 -5.02 14.85 -9.52
CA GLY A 268 -4.64 13.49 -9.10
C GLY A 268 -3.78 12.72 -10.11
N MET A 269 -3.52 13.28 -11.30
CA MET A 269 -2.55 12.67 -12.21
C MET A 269 -1.12 12.84 -11.67
N SER A 270 -0.32 11.79 -11.80
CA SER A 270 1.11 11.79 -11.48
C SER A 270 1.94 11.86 -12.76
N LEU A 271 2.56 13.01 -12.99
CA LEU A 271 3.35 13.27 -14.17
C LEU A 271 4.82 12.91 -13.95
N ASN A 272 5.33 11.94 -14.72
CA ASN A 272 6.77 11.70 -14.78
C ASN A 272 7.45 12.77 -15.65
N VAL A 273 8.00 13.77 -14.98
CA VAL A 273 8.64 14.93 -15.62
C VAL A 273 9.83 14.53 -16.48
N ASP A 274 10.60 13.53 -16.07
CA ASP A 274 11.79 13.07 -16.79
C ASP A 274 11.40 12.32 -18.09
N ALA A 275 10.28 11.58 -18.09
CA ALA A 275 9.80 10.84 -19.25
C ALA A 275 9.23 11.76 -20.34
N TYR A 276 8.56 12.84 -19.95
CA TYR A 276 7.91 13.76 -20.90
C TYR A 276 8.78 14.98 -21.28
N GLY A 277 9.97 15.07 -20.71
CA GLY A 277 10.98 16.07 -21.05
C GLY A 277 10.73 17.45 -20.45
N LYS A 278 11.69 17.97 -19.72
CA LYS A 278 11.68 19.33 -19.13
C LYS A 278 11.51 20.45 -20.16
N MET A 279 11.75 20.16 -21.43
CA MET A 279 11.69 21.11 -22.54
C MET A 279 10.30 21.75 -22.76
N TRP A 280 9.23 21.05 -22.37
CA TRP A 280 7.86 21.50 -22.54
C TRP A 280 7.25 22.11 -21.27
N MET A 281 8.01 22.19 -20.19
CA MET A 281 7.56 22.77 -18.94
C MET A 281 7.99 24.23 -18.85
N ASN A 282 7.14 25.05 -18.24
CA ASN A 282 7.53 26.41 -17.88
C ASN A 282 8.69 26.36 -16.88
N PRO A 283 9.92 26.81 -17.24
CA PRO A 283 11.08 26.73 -16.38
C PRO A 283 10.89 27.44 -15.03
N SER A 284 10.14 28.54 -15.01
CA SER A 284 9.84 29.30 -13.79
C SER A 284 8.95 28.49 -12.85
N ALA A 285 7.87 27.89 -13.37
CA ALA A 285 6.98 27.04 -12.58
C ALA A 285 7.71 25.82 -12.01
N TYR A 286 8.62 25.21 -12.79
CA TYR A 286 9.42 24.10 -12.33
C TYR A 286 10.41 24.48 -11.22
N ALA A 287 10.99 25.68 -11.30
CA ALA A 287 11.93 26.18 -10.27
C ALA A 287 11.21 26.50 -8.95
N GLU A 288 9.96 26.94 -9.02
CA GLU A 288 9.12 27.26 -7.87
C GLU A 288 8.48 26.00 -7.22
N TYR A 289 8.49 24.87 -7.93
CA TYR A 289 7.87 23.61 -7.49
C TYR A 289 8.97 22.57 -7.21
N PRO A 290 9.51 22.51 -5.98
CA PRO A 290 10.60 21.59 -5.66
C PRO A 290 10.10 20.15 -5.74
N LEU A 291 10.75 19.33 -6.58
CA LEU A 291 10.47 17.93 -6.73
C LEU A 291 11.69 17.10 -6.33
N LYS A 292 11.44 15.99 -5.67
CA LYS A 292 12.46 15.01 -5.32
C LYS A 292 12.51 13.90 -6.37
N LYS A 293 13.64 13.21 -6.45
CA LYS A 293 13.77 12.01 -7.25
C LYS A 293 13.22 10.81 -6.49
N CYS A 294 12.47 9.99 -7.20
CA CYS A 294 12.01 8.69 -6.75
C CYS A 294 12.41 7.59 -7.76
N ARG A 295 11.99 6.38 -7.53
CA ARG A 295 12.11 5.28 -8.51
C ARG A 295 10.72 4.78 -8.84
N VAL A 296 10.42 4.62 -10.12
CA VAL A 296 9.11 4.15 -10.61
C VAL A 296 9.27 2.84 -11.35
N ALA A 297 8.33 1.93 -11.18
CA ALA A 297 8.29 0.68 -11.94
C ALA A 297 7.86 0.97 -13.38
N LYS A 298 8.63 0.50 -14.35
CA LYS A 298 8.36 0.63 -15.78
C LYS A 298 7.75 -0.62 -16.39
N THR A 299 8.26 -1.77 -15.97
CA THR A 299 7.77 -3.08 -16.41
C THR A 299 7.75 -4.04 -15.23
N VAL A 300 6.96 -5.10 -15.36
CA VAL A 300 6.86 -6.19 -14.40
C VAL A 300 6.95 -7.54 -15.12
N ASP A 301 7.64 -8.52 -14.52
CA ASP A 301 7.58 -9.91 -14.93
C ASP A 301 6.32 -10.58 -14.37
N VAL A 302 5.21 -10.41 -15.08
CA VAL A 302 3.88 -10.91 -14.68
C VAL A 302 3.88 -12.43 -14.48
N LYS A 303 4.59 -13.17 -15.37
CA LYS A 303 4.66 -14.62 -15.27
C LYS A 303 5.31 -15.05 -13.96
N LYS A 304 6.49 -14.49 -13.66
CA LYS A 304 7.20 -14.77 -12.41
C LYS A 304 6.37 -14.34 -11.18
N PHE A 305 5.69 -13.19 -11.26
CA PHE A 305 4.80 -12.74 -10.19
C PHE A 305 3.69 -13.77 -9.90
N LEU A 306 2.97 -14.24 -10.92
CA LEU A 306 1.92 -15.24 -10.75
C LEU A 306 2.47 -16.60 -10.28
N GLU A 307 3.63 -17.05 -10.78
CA GLU A 307 4.31 -18.25 -10.27
C GLU A 307 4.60 -18.15 -8.76
N MET A 308 5.03 -16.99 -8.29
CA MET A 308 5.29 -16.75 -6.86
C MET A 308 3.97 -16.74 -6.05
N MET A 309 2.92 -16.12 -6.58
CA MET A 309 1.58 -16.13 -5.98
C MET A 309 1.06 -17.57 -5.85
N HIS A 310 1.09 -18.34 -6.93
CA HIS A 310 0.68 -19.75 -6.92
C HIS A 310 1.45 -20.54 -5.87
N ALA A 311 2.78 -20.37 -5.80
CA ALA A 311 3.61 -21.10 -4.82
C ALA A 311 3.23 -20.78 -3.37
N ASP A 312 2.81 -19.55 -3.07
CA ASP A 312 2.42 -19.16 -1.71
C ASP A 312 0.97 -19.54 -1.38
N PHE A 313 0.10 -19.51 -2.38
CA PHE A 313 -1.32 -19.79 -2.20
C PHE A 313 -1.71 -21.26 -2.48
N SER A 314 -0.77 -22.13 -2.90
CA SER A 314 -0.98 -23.57 -3.07
C SER A 314 -0.45 -24.40 -1.88
N LYS A 315 0.13 -23.76 -0.87
CA LYS A 315 0.63 -24.45 0.33
C LYS A 315 -0.56 -24.77 1.24
N ASP A 316 -0.59 -26.01 1.73
CA ASP A 316 -1.43 -26.44 2.84
C ASP A 316 -0.85 -25.98 4.18
#